data_c997476687895d1c44a8e9194d752f8d
#
_entry.id   c997476687895d1c44a8e9194d752f8d
#
_cell.length_a   1.000
_cell.length_b   1.000
_cell.length_c   1.000
_cell.angle_alpha   90.00
_cell.angle_beta   90.00
_cell.angle_gamma   90.00
#
_symmetry.space_group_name_H-M   'P 1'
#
loop_
_entity.id
_entity.type
_entity.pdbx_description
1 polymer ?
#
loop_
_entity_poly.entity_id
_entity_poly.type
_entity_poly.pdbx_seq_one_letter_code
_entity_poly.pdbx_strand_id
1 'polypeptide(L)'
;LDEQGDAVMMKWETPLMKLHARKICDVEHGKESDAVVLNVGFGLGIIDGFIQELKPKTHVIIEAHPDVYAHMKRTGWDDKENVIIKFGRWQDVIDDLAKEYAFTGAFFDTYGETYNEIREFHEHLPKLFQKSKDEGKRCVYSYFNGFCPDNVFFHMVYNKLIAKELKDMTGMLTTFEPVRVDKIDWKGVTGHGKYWEMETYFLPESTYA
;
A
#
# COMPACT_ATOMS: atom_id res chain seq x y z
N LEU A 1 -9.64 13.13 -9.27
CA LEU A 1 -11.08 12.87 -9.23
C LEU A 1 -11.41 11.82 -10.28
N ASP A 2 -12.35 10.94 -9.97
CA ASP A 2 -12.93 10.02 -10.94
C ASP A 2 -13.97 10.72 -11.86
N GLU A 3 -14.67 9.94 -12.72
CA GLU A 3 -15.70 10.44 -13.63
C GLU A 3 -16.92 11.06 -12.92
N GLN A 4 -17.17 10.67 -11.66
CA GLN A 4 -18.23 11.16 -10.80
C GLN A 4 -17.82 12.42 -10.02
N GLY A 5 -16.54 12.81 -10.07
CA GLY A 5 -15.98 13.92 -9.32
C GLY A 5 -15.62 13.56 -7.86
N ASP A 6 -15.57 12.26 -7.55
CA ASP A 6 -15.10 11.77 -6.26
C ASP A 6 -13.57 11.82 -6.18
N ALA A 7 -13.07 12.05 -4.98
CA ALA A 7 -11.63 12.08 -4.74
C ALA A 7 -11.09 10.65 -4.66
N VAL A 8 -10.21 10.29 -5.60
CA VAL A 8 -9.55 8.97 -5.64
C VAL A 8 -8.25 9.00 -4.84
N MET A 9 -7.48 10.08 -4.98
CA MET A 9 -6.23 10.32 -4.26
C MET A 9 -6.01 11.82 -4.14
N MET A 10 -5.59 12.29 -2.98
CA MET A 10 -5.44 13.71 -2.72
C MET A 10 -4.07 14.07 -2.14
N LYS A 11 -3.67 15.33 -2.35
CA LYS A 11 -2.35 15.85 -1.89
C LYS A 11 -2.12 15.70 -0.38
N TRP A 12 -3.16 15.68 0.44
CA TRP A 12 -3.03 15.52 1.88
C TRP A 12 -2.48 14.14 2.30
N GLU A 13 -2.63 13.13 1.44
CA GLU A 13 -2.10 11.80 1.65
C GLU A 13 -0.59 11.71 1.45
N THR A 14 0.00 12.70 0.74
CA THR A 14 1.43 12.70 0.41
C THR A 14 2.36 12.41 1.61
N PRO A 15 2.18 13.03 2.79
CA PRO A 15 3.00 12.69 3.95
C PRO A 15 2.81 11.25 4.44
N LEU A 16 1.58 10.71 4.33
CA LEU A 16 1.27 9.34 4.71
C LEU A 16 1.94 8.35 3.78
N MET A 17 1.85 8.57 2.46
CA MET A 17 2.50 7.74 1.44
C MET A 17 4.01 7.69 1.63
N LYS A 18 4.63 8.81 2.03
CA LYS A 18 6.04 8.85 2.38
C LYS A 18 6.38 7.95 3.57
N LEU A 19 5.53 7.95 4.60
CA LEU A 19 5.72 7.09 5.78
C LEU A 19 5.54 5.61 5.41
N HIS A 20 4.50 5.27 4.64
CA HIS A 20 4.31 3.90 4.15
C HIS A 20 5.52 3.42 3.34
N ALA A 21 6.02 4.23 2.40
CA ALA A 21 7.21 3.89 1.61
C ALA A 21 8.42 3.59 2.49
N ARG A 22 8.66 4.39 3.54
CA ARG A 22 9.74 4.19 4.50
C ARG A 22 9.59 2.87 5.28
N LYS A 23 8.35 2.51 5.68
CA LYS A 23 8.08 1.25 6.39
C LYS A 23 8.36 0.04 5.50
N ILE A 24 7.76 -0.01 4.31
CA ILE A 24 7.90 -1.18 3.41
C ILE A 24 9.29 -1.33 2.79
N CYS A 25 10.07 -0.24 2.68
CA CYS A 25 11.49 -0.30 2.30
C CYS A 25 12.44 -0.56 3.48
N ASP A 26 11.92 -0.72 4.68
CA ASP A 26 12.69 -1.03 5.91
C ASP A 26 13.82 -0.01 6.22
N VAL A 27 13.53 1.28 6.01
CA VAL A 27 14.49 2.38 6.17
C VAL A 27 15.03 2.46 7.59
N GLU A 28 14.21 2.17 8.61
CA GLU A 28 14.60 2.22 10.02
C GLU A 28 15.73 1.21 10.35
N HIS A 29 15.87 0.16 9.55
CA HIS A 29 16.91 -0.85 9.69
C HIS A 29 18.01 -0.76 8.62
N GLY A 30 17.99 0.30 7.79
CA GLY A 30 19.00 0.55 6.74
C GLY A 30 18.99 -0.52 5.62
N LYS A 31 17.80 -1.02 5.27
CA LYS A 31 17.61 -2.09 4.27
C LYS A 31 16.96 -1.63 2.98
N GLU A 32 16.76 -0.33 2.80
CA GLU A 32 16.09 0.26 1.64
C GLU A 32 16.72 -0.16 0.30
N SER A 33 18.05 -0.25 0.22
CA SER A 33 18.76 -0.64 -1.00
C SER A 33 18.63 -2.14 -1.34
N ASP A 34 18.30 -2.98 -0.36
CA ASP A 34 18.09 -4.42 -0.53
C ASP A 34 16.61 -4.78 -0.70
N ALA A 35 15.72 -3.79 -0.54
CA ALA A 35 14.28 -3.99 -0.57
C ALA A 35 13.80 -4.47 -1.94
N VAL A 36 12.96 -5.49 -1.92
CA VAL A 36 12.15 -5.94 -3.06
C VAL A 36 10.70 -5.65 -2.69
N VAL A 37 10.14 -4.62 -3.31
CA VAL A 37 8.87 -4.03 -2.88
C VAL A 37 7.77 -4.28 -3.88
N LEU A 38 6.59 -4.65 -3.39
CA LEU A 38 5.35 -4.71 -4.15
C LEU A 38 4.46 -3.52 -3.79
N ASN A 39 3.99 -2.78 -4.78
CA ASN A 39 2.88 -1.84 -4.66
C ASN A 39 1.68 -2.35 -5.46
N VAL A 40 0.50 -2.43 -4.84
CA VAL A 40 -0.77 -2.80 -5.47
C VAL A 40 -1.66 -1.56 -5.53
N GLY A 41 -1.85 -1.05 -6.76
CA GLY A 41 -2.50 0.23 -7.04
C GLY A 41 -1.48 1.37 -7.21
N PHE A 42 -1.36 1.89 -8.42
CA PHE A 42 -0.46 3.01 -8.71
C PHE A 42 -1.12 4.37 -8.46
N GLY A 43 -2.37 4.54 -8.91
CA GLY A 43 -3.10 5.80 -8.81
C GLY A 43 -2.34 6.97 -9.44
N LEU A 44 -1.89 7.92 -8.64
CA LEU A 44 -1.05 9.06 -9.07
C LEU A 44 0.46 8.80 -8.90
N GLY A 45 0.87 7.62 -8.45
CA GLY A 45 2.26 7.25 -8.25
C GLY A 45 2.94 7.97 -7.07
N ILE A 46 2.17 8.45 -6.10
CA ILE A 46 2.73 9.23 -4.98
C ILE A 46 3.64 8.34 -4.12
N ILE A 47 3.15 7.18 -3.71
CA ILE A 47 3.97 6.25 -2.92
C ILE A 47 5.12 5.71 -3.76
N ASP A 48 4.88 5.41 -5.04
CA ASP A 48 5.89 4.88 -5.95
C ASP A 48 7.05 5.86 -6.15
N GLY A 49 6.74 7.17 -6.19
CA GLY A 49 7.76 8.22 -6.20
C GLY A 49 8.66 8.15 -4.97
N PHE A 50 8.10 8.03 -3.78
CA PHE A 50 8.88 7.89 -2.55
C PHE A 50 9.64 6.56 -2.45
N ILE A 51 9.07 5.46 -2.93
CA ILE A 51 9.78 4.18 -3.02
C ILE A 51 11.00 4.33 -3.93
N GLN A 52 10.88 5.01 -5.08
CA GLN A 52 12.00 5.24 -6.00
C GLN A 52 13.07 6.18 -5.41
N GLU A 53 12.70 7.17 -4.58
CA GLU A 53 13.68 7.99 -3.84
C GLU A 53 14.57 7.14 -2.90
N LEU A 54 14.03 6.06 -2.36
CA LEU A 54 14.74 5.11 -1.47
C LEU A 54 15.60 4.09 -2.23
N LYS A 55 15.50 4.04 -3.57
CA LYS A 55 16.32 3.18 -4.45
C LYS A 55 16.27 1.70 -4.09
N PRO A 56 15.10 1.08 -4.01
CA PRO A 56 14.98 -0.35 -3.72
C PRO A 56 15.66 -1.16 -4.82
N LYS A 57 16.06 -2.39 -4.48
CA LYS A 57 16.63 -3.33 -5.45
C LYS A 57 15.64 -3.65 -6.58
N THR A 58 14.36 -3.81 -6.23
CA THR A 58 13.28 -4.08 -7.20
C THR A 58 11.99 -3.47 -6.70
N HIS A 59 11.26 -2.84 -7.61
CA HIS A 59 9.96 -2.25 -7.34
C HIS A 59 8.93 -2.82 -8.33
N VAL A 60 8.07 -3.71 -7.86
CA VAL A 60 6.98 -4.29 -8.65
C VAL A 60 5.71 -3.49 -8.38
N ILE A 61 5.02 -3.08 -9.45
CA ILE A 61 3.78 -2.31 -9.38
C ILE A 61 2.69 -3.08 -10.12
N ILE A 62 1.56 -3.33 -9.46
CA ILE A 62 0.37 -3.87 -10.10
C ILE A 62 -0.62 -2.73 -10.32
N GLU A 63 -1.10 -2.57 -11.55
CA GLU A 63 -2.10 -1.56 -11.90
C GLU A 63 -3.13 -2.16 -12.85
N ALA A 64 -4.42 -2.03 -12.48
CA ALA A 64 -5.52 -2.63 -13.24
C ALA A 64 -6.21 -1.64 -14.19
N HIS A 65 -6.13 -0.32 -13.92
CA HIS A 65 -6.84 0.67 -14.72
C HIS A 65 -6.05 1.01 -16.01
N PRO A 66 -6.64 0.87 -17.21
CA PRO A 66 -5.92 1.04 -18.47
C PRO A 66 -5.38 2.45 -18.67
N ASP A 67 -6.09 3.49 -18.23
CA ASP A 67 -5.66 4.87 -18.40
C ASP A 67 -4.51 5.23 -17.45
N VAL A 68 -4.52 4.68 -16.22
CA VAL A 68 -3.41 4.82 -15.27
C VAL A 68 -2.18 4.11 -15.81
N TYR A 69 -2.32 2.90 -16.32
CA TYR A 69 -1.23 2.16 -16.97
C TYR A 69 -0.66 2.92 -18.18
N ALA A 70 -1.54 3.48 -19.02
CA ALA A 70 -1.10 4.31 -20.15
C ALA A 70 -0.38 5.59 -19.67
N HIS A 71 -0.80 6.18 -18.54
CA HIS A 71 -0.11 7.30 -17.91
C HIS A 71 1.27 6.90 -17.41
N MET A 72 1.41 5.76 -16.74
CA MET A 72 2.71 5.24 -16.29
C MET A 72 3.71 5.16 -17.44
N LYS A 73 3.29 4.60 -18.57
CA LYS A 73 4.13 4.51 -19.79
C LYS A 73 4.52 5.89 -20.32
N ARG A 74 3.56 6.82 -20.43
CA ARG A 74 3.86 8.18 -20.92
C ARG A 74 4.83 8.95 -20.03
N THR A 75 4.88 8.60 -18.75
CA THR A 75 5.74 9.26 -17.74
C THR A 75 7.03 8.51 -17.45
N GLY A 76 7.34 7.46 -18.26
CA GLY A 76 8.62 6.75 -18.22
C GLY A 76 8.80 5.84 -16.98
N TRP A 77 7.71 5.32 -16.44
CA TRP A 77 7.81 4.37 -15.33
C TRP A 77 8.37 3.01 -15.78
N ASP A 78 8.07 2.59 -16.99
CA ASP A 78 8.58 1.36 -17.60
C ASP A 78 10.03 1.47 -18.10
N ASP A 79 10.59 2.68 -18.16
CA ASP A 79 12.00 2.91 -18.52
C ASP A 79 12.97 2.78 -17.31
N LYS A 80 12.44 2.67 -16.09
CA LYS A 80 13.25 2.56 -14.88
C LYS A 80 13.75 1.13 -14.70
N GLU A 81 15.07 0.94 -14.61
CA GLU A 81 15.72 -0.39 -14.56
C GLU A 81 15.24 -1.30 -13.42
N ASN A 82 14.86 -0.71 -12.28
CA ASN A 82 14.42 -1.46 -11.09
C ASN A 82 12.89 -1.54 -10.95
N VAL A 83 12.12 -1.02 -11.92
CA VAL A 83 10.65 -1.04 -11.90
C VAL A 83 10.11 -2.12 -12.83
N ILE A 84 9.15 -2.86 -12.34
CA ILE A 84 8.43 -3.89 -13.08
C ILE A 84 6.95 -3.62 -12.95
N ILE A 85 6.27 -3.33 -14.06
CA ILE A 85 4.84 -3.05 -14.09
C ILE A 85 4.09 -4.29 -14.55
N LYS A 86 3.11 -4.72 -13.76
CA LYS A 86 2.16 -5.77 -14.12
C LYS A 86 0.79 -5.13 -14.34
N PHE A 87 0.38 -5.08 -15.60
CA PHE A 87 -0.95 -4.59 -15.96
C PHE A 87 -1.98 -5.69 -15.77
N GLY A 88 -2.99 -5.45 -14.96
CA GLY A 88 -4.08 -6.38 -14.66
C GLY A 88 -4.53 -6.32 -13.21
N ARG A 89 -5.53 -7.12 -12.88
CA ARG A 89 -5.98 -7.26 -11.50
C ARG A 89 -4.94 -8.02 -10.69
N TRP A 90 -4.75 -7.61 -9.44
CA TRP A 90 -3.76 -8.25 -8.57
C TRP A 90 -4.04 -9.74 -8.36
N GLN A 91 -5.33 -10.16 -8.32
CA GLN A 91 -5.73 -11.56 -8.19
C GLN A 91 -5.17 -12.45 -9.32
N ASP A 92 -5.02 -11.88 -10.52
CA ASP A 92 -4.59 -12.63 -11.69
C ASP A 92 -3.06 -12.87 -11.73
N VAL A 93 -2.28 -12.04 -11.00
CA VAL A 93 -0.80 -12.04 -11.14
C VAL A 93 -0.05 -12.35 -9.83
N ILE A 94 -0.72 -12.26 -8.68
CA ILE A 94 -0.07 -12.29 -7.36
C ILE A 94 0.66 -13.61 -7.08
N ASP A 95 0.07 -14.73 -7.45
CA ASP A 95 0.65 -16.05 -7.22
C ASP A 95 1.91 -16.30 -8.06
N ASP A 96 1.98 -15.74 -9.27
CA ASP A 96 3.16 -15.83 -10.10
C ASP A 96 4.27 -14.89 -9.62
N LEU A 97 3.91 -13.69 -9.17
CA LEU A 97 4.85 -12.76 -8.55
C LEU A 97 5.48 -13.36 -7.28
N ALA A 98 4.70 -14.05 -6.45
CA ALA A 98 5.21 -14.74 -5.27
C ALA A 98 6.24 -15.85 -5.60
N LYS A 99 6.10 -16.50 -6.77
CA LYS A 99 7.07 -17.47 -7.27
C LYS A 99 8.31 -16.82 -7.85
N GLU A 100 8.18 -15.63 -8.44
CA GLU A 100 9.27 -14.95 -9.15
C GLU A 100 10.18 -14.17 -8.20
N TYR A 101 9.59 -13.41 -7.25
CA TYR A 101 10.31 -12.47 -6.39
C TYR A 101 10.37 -12.92 -4.92
N ALA A 102 11.42 -12.49 -4.21
CA ALA A 102 11.56 -12.58 -2.77
C ALA A 102 11.22 -11.23 -2.15
N PHE A 103 9.93 -10.92 -2.03
CA PHE A 103 9.47 -9.64 -1.51
C PHE A 103 9.86 -9.44 -0.04
N THR A 104 10.33 -8.24 0.28
CA THR A 104 10.61 -7.79 1.65
C THR A 104 9.62 -6.72 2.11
N GLY A 105 8.94 -6.05 1.18
CA GLY A 105 7.93 -5.05 1.47
C GLY A 105 6.71 -5.19 0.56
N ALA A 106 5.52 -4.91 1.07
CA ALA A 106 4.30 -4.83 0.28
C ALA A 106 3.41 -3.70 0.78
N PHE A 107 2.81 -2.96 -0.16
CA PHE A 107 1.79 -1.97 0.09
C PHE A 107 0.55 -2.28 -0.72
N PHE A 108 -0.63 -2.10 -0.10
CA PHE A 108 -1.91 -2.34 -0.73
C PHE A 108 -2.81 -1.11 -0.61
N ASP A 109 -3.20 -0.56 -1.75
CA ASP A 109 -4.09 0.60 -1.84
C ASP A 109 -4.78 0.58 -3.21
N THR A 110 -5.95 -0.02 -3.28
CA THR A 110 -6.76 -0.07 -4.51
C THR A 110 -8.02 0.78 -4.35
N TYR A 111 -8.54 1.30 -5.47
CA TYR A 111 -9.74 2.12 -5.45
C TYR A 111 -10.98 1.28 -5.10
N GLY A 112 -11.82 1.82 -4.19
CA GLY A 112 -13.08 1.19 -3.83
C GLY A 112 -12.98 -0.03 -2.94
N GLU A 113 -11.90 -0.15 -2.18
CA GLU A 113 -11.64 -1.30 -1.31
C GLU A 113 -12.75 -1.57 -0.34
N THR A 114 -13.20 -2.82 -0.38
CA THR A 114 -14.02 -3.39 0.68
C THR A 114 -13.15 -4.15 1.68
N TYR A 115 -13.67 -4.36 2.89
CA TYR A 115 -13.02 -5.20 3.87
C TYR A 115 -12.70 -6.61 3.35
N ASN A 116 -13.57 -7.17 2.50
CA ASN A 116 -13.36 -8.49 1.92
C ASN A 116 -12.19 -8.52 0.94
N GLU A 117 -11.97 -7.47 0.16
CA GLU A 117 -10.86 -7.41 -0.81
C GLU A 117 -9.51 -7.32 -0.12
N ILE A 118 -9.37 -6.48 0.90
CA ILE A 118 -8.12 -6.43 1.65
C ILE A 118 -7.86 -7.74 2.39
N ARG A 119 -8.91 -8.38 2.92
CA ARG A 119 -8.82 -9.68 3.56
C ARG A 119 -8.38 -10.78 2.58
N GLU A 120 -8.92 -10.78 1.36
CA GLU A 120 -8.49 -11.68 0.27
C GLU A 120 -7.00 -11.49 -0.02
N PHE A 121 -6.53 -10.24 -0.12
CA PHE A 121 -5.10 -9.97 -0.32
C PHE A 121 -4.23 -10.50 0.83
N HIS A 122 -4.69 -10.39 2.08
CA HIS A 122 -3.98 -10.92 3.24
C HIS A 122 -3.71 -12.43 3.15
N GLU A 123 -4.58 -13.21 2.50
CA GLU A 123 -4.40 -14.66 2.31
C GLU A 123 -3.16 -14.97 1.45
N HIS A 124 -2.69 -14.04 0.62
CA HIS A 124 -1.52 -14.19 -0.23
C HIS A 124 -0.19 -13.79 0.45
N LEU A 125 -0.23 -13.00 1.53
CA LEU A 125 0.98 -12.51 2.21
C LEU A 125 1.96 -13.62 2.64
N PRO A 126 1.53 -14.78 3.18
CA PRO A 126 2.44 -15.86 3.52
C PRO A 126 3.26 -16.35 2.33
N LYS A 127 2.64 -16.46 1.15
CA LYS A 127 3.32 -16.88 -0.09
C LYS A 127 4.26 -15.78 -0.60
N LEU A 128 3.81 -14.52 -0.58
CA LEU A 128 4.60 -13.36 -1.03
C LEU A 128 5.91 -13.23 -0.26
N PHE A 129 5.87 -13.45 1.05
CA PHE A 129 7.03 -13.27 1.91
C PHE A 129 7.83 -14.54 2.18
N GLN A 130 7.37 -15.71 1.72
CA GLN A 130 7.98 -17.00 2.06
C GLN A 130 9.49 -17.03 1.77
N LYS A 131 9.89 -16.65 0.55
CA LYS A 131 11.31 -16.68 0.16
C LYS A 131 12.18 -15.78 1.03
N SER A 132 11.72 -14.56 1.30
CA SER A 132 12.46 -13.61 2.14
C SER A 132 12.55 -14.08 3.59
N LYS A 133 11.49 -14.71 4.11
CA LYS A 133 11.50 -15.34 5.44
C LYS A 133 12.50 -16.49 5.52
N ASP A 134 12.54 -17.34 4.51
CA ASP A 134 13.48 -18.47 4.43
C ASP A 134 14.94 -17.99 4.38
N GLU A 135 15.16 -16.79 3.84
CA GLU A 135 16.46 -16.10 3.83
C GLU A 135 16.75 -15.30 5.13
N GLY A 136 15.85 -15.36 6.12
CA GLY A 136 15.98 -14.62 7.39
C GLY A 136 15.83 -13.11 7.26
N LYS A 137 15.20 -12.64 6.18
CA LYS A 137 14.94 -11.21 5.96
C LYS A 137 13.69 -10.74 6.70
N ARG A 138 13.73 -9.50 7.16
CA ARG A 138 12.53 -8.83 7.68
C ARG A 138 11.56 -8.57 6.55
N CYS A 139 10.28 -8.85 6.76
CA CYS A 139 9.20 -8.60 5.82
C CYS A 139 8.21 -7.62 6.43
N VAL A 140 7.82 -6.60 5.68
CA VAL A 140 6.92 -5.55 6.12
C VAL A 140 5.74 -5.43 5.18
N TYR A 141 4.53 -5.49 5.72
CA TYR A 141 3.31 -5.19 5.02
C TYR A 141 2.65 -3.94 5.59
N SER A 142 2.16 -3.09 4.71
CA SER A 142 1.36 -1.93 5.04
C SER A 142 0.24 -1.73 4.01
N TYR A 143 -0.79 -0.96 4.36
CA TYR A 143 -1.94 -0.70 3.51
C TYR A 143 -2.52 0.69 3.82
N PHE A 144 -3.27 1.27 2.88
CA PHE A 144 -4.01 2.49 3.17
C PHE A 144 -5.16 2.18 4.13
N ASN A 145 -5.10 2.74 5.33
CA ASN A 145 -6.04 2.43 6.40
C ASN A 145 -7.24 3.39 6.37
N GLY A 146 -8.11 3.19 5.38
CA GLY A 146 -9.26 4.06 5.09
C GLY A 146 -10.60 3.60 5.69
N PHE A 147 -10.64 2.58 6.54
CA PHE A 147 -11.91 2.05 7.07
C PHE A 147 -12.56 2.97 8.11
N CYS A 148 -13.85 3.28 7.92
CA CYS A 148 -14.63 4.17 8.80
C CYS A 148 -13.90 5.48 9.14
N PRO A 149 -13.52 6.28 8.14
CA PRO A 149 -12.67 7.45 8.29
C PRO A 149 -13.39 8.67 8.92
N ASP A 150 -14.69 8.53 9.15
CA ASP A 150 -15.61 9.49 9.79
C ASP A 150 -15.90 9.15 11.25
N ASN A 151 -15.51 7.96 11.72
CA ASN A 151 -15.85 7.47 13.05
C ASN A 151 -14.67 6.75 13.72
N VAL A 152 -14.00 7.45 14.65
CA VAL A 152 -12.82 6.92 15.34
C VAL A 152 -13.08 5.62 16.11
N PHE A 153 -14.28 5.44 16.67
CA PHE A 153 -14.60 4.21 17.41
C PHE A 153 -14.62 3.00 16.45
N PHE A 154 -15.36 3.10 15.36
CA PHE A 154 -15.42 2.00 14.38
C PHE A 154 -14.08 1.81 13.65
N HIS A 155 -13.37 2.89 13.36
CA HIS A 155 -12.01 2.81 12.83
C HIS A 155 -11.09 1.96 13.73
N MET A 156 -11.12 2.20 15.05
CA MET A 156 -10.35 1.40 16.01
C MET A 156 -10.83 -0.05 16.13
N VAL A 157 -12.11 -0.32 15.89
CA VAL A 157 -12.63 -1.69 15.81
C VAL A 157 -12.05 -2.39 14.59
N TYR A 158 -12.05 -1.75 13.41
CA TYR A 158 -11.42 -2.32 12.20
C TYR A 158 -9.93 -2.54 12.38
N ASN A 159 -9.20 -1.60 12.99
CA ASN A 159 -7.77 -1.77 13.27
C ASN A 159 -7.49 -3.04 14.09
N LYS A 160 -8.28 -3.28 15.15
CA LYS A 160 -8.16 -4.48 15.98
C LYS A 160 -8.56 -5.74 15.23
N LEU A 161 -9.62 -5.69 14.42
CA LEU A 161 -10.08 -6.81 13.64
C LEU A 161 -9.03 -7.23 12.61
N ILE A 162 -8.52 -6.29 11.82
CA ILE A 162 -7.51 -6.53 10.80
C ILE A 162 -6.21 -7.07 11.46
N ALA A 163 -5.76 -6.46 12.55
CA ALA A 163 -4.57 -6.93 13.27
C ALA A 163 -4.73 -8.37 13.78
N LYS A 164 -5.92 -8.72 14.29
CA LYS A 164 -6.21 -10.08 14.73
C LYS A 164 -6.23 -11.06 13.57
N GLU A 165 -6.91 -10.71 12.47
CA GLU A 165 -6.98 -11.57 11.29
C GLU A 165 -5.60 -11.77 10.64
N LEU A 166 -4.81 -10.71 10.47
CA LEU A 166 -3.44 -10.82 9.97
C LEU A 166 -2.61 -11.77 10.83
N LYS A 167 -2.71 -11.66 12.15
CA LYS A 167 -2.03 -12.58 13.06
C LYS A 167 -2.51 -14.02 12.85
N ASP A 168 -3.80 -14.23 12.81
CA ASP A 168 -4.39 -15.59 12.71
C ASP A 168 -4.10 -16.23 11.34
N MET A 169 -4.14 -15.46 10.26
CA MET A 169 -3.98 -15.95 8.89
C MET A 169 -2.50 -16.07 8.46
N THR A 170 -1.66 -15.15 8.91
CA THR A 170 -0.30 -15.00 8.38
C THR A 170 0.80 -15.16 9.42
N GLY A 171 0.47 -15.00 10.70
CA GLY A 171 1.43 -14.90 11.80
C GLY A 171 2.08 -13.53 11.95
N MET A 172 1.71 -12.53 11.14
CA MET A 172 2.23 -11.17 11.24
C MET A 172 1.60 -10.42 12.42
N LEU A 173 2.40 -9.63 13.11
CA LEU A 173 1.95 -8.72 14.16
C LEU A 173 1.83 -7.32 13.58
N THR A 174 0.67 -6.69 13.78
CA THR A 174 0.37 -5.36 13.27
C THR A 174 0.41 -4.32 14.40
N THR A 175 1.16 -3.25 14.19
CA THR A 175 1.15 -2.04 15.00
C THR A 175 0.54 -0.88 14.22
N PHE A 176 0.03 0.11 14.93
CA PHE A 176 -0.56 1.32 14.34
C PHE A 176 0.11 2.55 14.96
N GLU A 177 0.86 3.28 14.15
CA GLU A 177 1.49 4.54 14.55
C GLU A 177 0.50 5.70 14.33
N PRO A 178 0.14 6.48 15.36
CA PRO A 178 -0.73 7.64 15.17
C PRO A 178 0.03 8.76 14.47
N VAL A 179 -0.49 9.19 13.32
CA VAL A 179 0.05 10.30 12.52
C VAL A 179 -1.00 11.40 12.47
N ARG A 180 -0.61 12.62 12.80
CA ARG A 180 -1.52 13.77 12.71
C ARG A 180 -1.80 14.08 11.24
N VAL A 181 -3.08 14.26 10.93
CA VAL A 181 -3.57 14.74 9.64
C VAL A 181 -3.88 16.23 9.75
N ASP A 182 -3.22 17.04 8.93
CA ASP A 182 -3.52 18.47 8.86
C ASP A 182 -4.90 18.70 8.24
N LYS A 183 -5.44 19.91 8.43
CA LYS A 183 -6.73 20.28 7.86
C LYS A 183 -6.74 20.07 6.34
N ILE A 184 -7.63 19.20 5.88
CA ILE A 184 -7.75 18.85 4.48
C ILE A 184 -8.54 19.92 3.75
N ASP A 185 -8.04 20.40 2.60
CA ASP A 185 -8.77 21.28 1.70
C ASP A 185 -9.56 20.44 0.69
N TRP A 186 -10.85 20.37 0.90
CA TRP A 186 -11.80 19.65 0.04
C TRP A 186 -12.32 20.48 -1.14
N LYS A 187 -11.72 21.63 -1.41
CA LYS A 187 -12.15 22.52 -2.49
C LYS A 187 -11.99 21.81 -3.85
N GLY A 188 -13.08 21.77 -4.60
CA GLY A 188 -13.12 21.15 -5.94
C GLY A 188 -13.59 19.70 -5.96
N VAL A 189 -13.74 19.04 -4.81
CA VAL A 189 -14.40 17.74 -4.70
C VAL A 189 -15.91 17.95 -4.80
N THR A 190 -16.54 17.38 -5.81
CA THR A 190 -17.97 17.58 -6.14
C THR A 190 -18.82 16.32 -6.04
N GLY A 191 -18.20 15.14 -5.87
CA GLY A 191 -18.87 13.87 -5.74
C GLY A 191 -19.41 13.58 -4.33
N HIS A 192 -19.34 12.35 -3.85
CA HIS A 192 -19.95 11.90 -2.57
C HIS A 192 -19.31 12.53 -1.32
N GLY A 193 -18.33 13.42 -1.48
CA GLY A 193 -17.83 14.27 -0.40
C GLY A 193 -16.49 13.85 0.18
N LYS A 194 -16.33 14.17 1.45
CA LYS A 194 -15.09 13.95 2.18
C LYS A 194 -14.97 12.49 2.57
N TYR A 195 -13.88 11.84 2.15
CA TYR A 195 -13.60 10.46 2.53
C TYR A 195 -12.68 10.34 3.75
N TRP A 196 -12.31 11.47 4.39
CA TRP A 196 -11.54 11.49 5.63
C TRP A 196 -11.97 12.66 6.52
N GLU A 197 -12.35 12.37 7.78
CA GLU A 197 -12.81 13.40 8.74
C GLU A 197 -12.04 13.39 10.06
N MET A 198 -11.16 12.40 10.26
CA MET A 198 -10.36 12.30 11.49
C MET A 198 -9.11 13.17 11.44
N GLU A 199 -8.68 13.67 12.61
CA GLU A 199 -7.42 14.42 12.78
C GLU A 199 -6.19 13.50 12.92
N THR A 200 -6.41 12.19 12.99
CA THR A 200 -5.34 11.19 13.17
C THR A 200 -5.52 10.05 12.22
N TYR A 201 -4.47 9.78 11.45
CA TYR A 201 -4.32 8.56 10.67
C TYR A 201 -3.55 7.53 11.49
N PHE A 202 -3.99 6.29 11.48
CA PHE A 202 -3.31 5.19 12.16
C PHE A 202 -2.55 4.36 11.12
N LEU A 203 -1.26 4.68 10.98
CA LEU A 203 -0.34 4.06 10.01
C LEU A 203 -0.08 2.60 10.39
N PRO A 204 -0.51 1.61 9.57
CA PRO A 204 -0.27 0.21 9.88
C PRO A 204 1.14 -0.23 9.47
N GLU A 205 1.75 -1.04 10.30
CA GLU A 205 2.95 -1.80 10.01
C GLU A 205 2.78 -3.23 10.51
N SER A 206 2.82 -4.19 9.60
CA SER A 206 2.70 -5.61 9.92
C SER A 206 4.01 -6.33 9.62
N THR A 207 4.54 -7.07 10.60
CA THR A 207 5.81 -7.79 10.48
C THR A 207 5.70 -9.18 11.12
N TYR A 208 6.55 -10.10 10.70
CA TYR A 208 6.75 -11.33 11.46
C TYR A 208 7.56 -11.08 12.73
N ALA A 209 7.28 -11.86 13.79
CA ALA A 209 7.99 -11.78 15.06
C ALA A 209 9.45 -12.27 14.92
#